data_9ceefeac26d69644810fee3d63ce55b5
#
_entry.id   9ceefeac26d69644810fee3d63ce55b5
#
_cell.length_a   1.000
_cell.length_b   1.000
_cell.length_c   1.000
_cell.angle_alpha   90.00
_cell.angle_beta   90.00
_cell.angle_gamma   90.00
#
_symmetry.space_group_name_H-M   'P 1'
#
loop_
_entity.id
_entity.type
_entity.pdbx_description
1 polymer ?
#
loop_
_entity_poly.entity_id
_entity_poly.type
_entity_poly.pdbx_seq_one_letter_code
_entity_poly.pdbx_strand_id
1 'polypeptide(L)'
;MAIPDGTTCIIGENNTGKSNFLHAIRLCIDAGLPSTYRSLIPADIHSTVDISQPSQVLIGLEITDFTGKTNEMALVGAWQCKPGLARLMYRFRPKLSVREDLEAEERKPGELTREDYQWEITAGGDPTIDLADIDWDDDVGSSIRFGDLQSYLVVFLPALRDVESDLRQFRNSPLARLIEAMEIDPAEQEKLLDALREANEKIAGAPSIKAGAIDSSFDKITGPAFSMDISLGLSEPSFQAIVRALRILLTNAAMKEFDPSSNGLGLNNVLYVSILFEYFTKRIAQKKSAGQIILLEEPEAHLHPQLQLTLFKALQAMPFQSILTTHSTHITPHAALSSYVVLTQTGSPAIESSVPATDARLDESEIRDLERYLDATKSNLLFARKVMLVEGPAELFLIPALLKEVEGIDLDREGISIIPIYGVHFDVYAKLFSNVSLPKKCAIVADGDLKPSDADTDIEGEDDLPAPPDLKSLENDYVRCICLCDNVRARSRMGRNA
;
A
#
# COMPACT_ATOMS: atom_id res chain seq x y z
N MET A 1 -5.47 -7.42 12.50
CA MET A 1 -4.82 -6.12 12.29
C MET A 1 -5.91 -5.07 12.06
N ALA A 2 -5.89 -3.97 12.80
CA ALA A 2 -6.80 -2.84 12.58
C ALA A 2 -6.18 -1.87 11.56
N ILE A 3 -6.99 -1.39 10.62
CA ILE A 3 -6.60 -0.37 9.65
C ILE A 3 -7.31 0.91 10.06
N PRO A 4 -6.59 1.97 10.44
CA PRO A 4 -7.19 3.25 10.82
C PRO A 4 -7.97 3.91 9.68
N ASP A 5 -8.91 4.78 10.03
CA ASP A 5 -9.62 5.61 9.06
C ASP A 5 -8.69 6.57 8.33
N GLY A 6 -9.11 7.00 7.14
CA GLY A 6 -8.36 7.95 6.31
C GLY A 6 -7.16 7.32 5.63
N THR A 7 -5.97 7.88 5.85
CA THR A 7 -4.75 7.42 5.16
C THR A 7 -3.90 6.55 6.08
N THR A 8 -3.71 5.29 5.71
CA THR A 8 -2.88 4.31 6.43
C THR A 8 -1.59 4.04 5.66
N CYS A 9 -0.45 4.10 6.35
CA CYS A 9 0.87 3.81 5.82
C CYS A 9 1.36 2.44 6.29
N ILE A 10 1.48 1.50 5.36
CA ILE A 10 2.06 0.18 5.61
C ILE A 10 3.57 0.27 5.40
N ILE A 11 4.33 0.02 6.44
CA ILE A 11 5.79 0.06 6.42
C ILE A 11 6.38 -1.28 6.86
N GLY A 12 7.62 -1.52 6.51
CA GLY A 12 8.31 -2.76 6.84
C GLY A 12 9.53 -2.96 5.95
N GLU A 13 10.39 -3.92 6.30
CA GLU A 13 11.54 -4.29 5.47
C GLU A 13 11.10 -4.84 4.11
N ASN A 14 12.05 -5.00 3.18
CA ASN A 14 11.76 -5.71 1.94
C ASN A 14 11.37 -7.17 2.23
N ASN A 15 10.46 -7.69 1.46
CA ASN A 15 9.92 -9.05 1.59
C ASN A 15 9.09 -9.33 2.88
N THR A 16 8.67 -8.29 3.63
CA THR A 16 7.74 -8.45 4.77
C THR A 16 6.27 -8.53 4.34
N GLY A 17 5.99 -8.77 3.08
CA GLY A 17 4.61 -9.00 2.61
C GLY A 17 3.75 -7.75 2.41
N LYS A 18 4.33 -6.54 2.33
CA LYS A 18 3.55 -5.30 2.08
C LYS A 18 2.67 -5.38 0.84
N SER A 19 3.22 -5.82 -0.29
CA SER A 19 2.46 -6.02 -1.54
C SER A 19 1.42 -7.14 -1.39
N ASN A 20 1.77 -8.23 -0.70
CA ASN A 20 0.84 -9.33 -0.43
C ASN A 20 -0.32 -8.88 0.46
N PHE A 21 -0.09 -7.96 1.39
CA PHE A 21 -1.15 -7.37 2.20
C PHE A 21 -2.16 -6.60 1.35
N LEU A 22 -1.70 -5.74 0.44
CA LEU A 22 -2.59 -5.04 -0.50
C LEU A 22 -3.31 -6.04 -1.42
N HIS A 23 -2.62 -7.09 -1.85
CA HIS A 23 -3.22 -8.14 -2.67
C HIS A 23 -4.30 -8.92 -1.91
N ALA A 24 -4.09 -9.22 -0.63
CA ALA A 24 -5.07 -9.88 0.23
C ALA A 24 -6.38 -9.07 0.34
N ILE A 25 -6.30 -7.75 0.52
CA ILE A 25 -7.48 -6.87 0.50
C ILE A 25 -8.19 -6.98 -0.84
N ARG A 26 -7.46 -6.95 -1.96
CA ARG A 26 -8.04 -7.06 -3.31
C ARG A 26 -8.73 -8.39 -3.54
N LEU A 27 -8.16 -9.49 -3.08
CA LEU A 27 -8.79 -10.82 -3.17
C LEU A 27 -10.18 -10.85 -2.55
N CYS A 28 -10.36 -10.14 -1.43
CA CYS A 28 -11.65 -10.08 -0.73
C CYS A 28 -12.67 -9.15 -1.40
N ILE A 29 -12.27 -7.91 -1.76
CA ILE A 29 -13.25 -6.86 -2.03
C ILE A 29 -13.13 -6.18 -3.42
N ASP A 30 -12.02 -6.36 -4.16
CA ASP A 30 -11.82 -5.69 -5.45
C ASP A 30 -12.62 -6.34 -6.57
N ALA A 31 -13.81 -5.83 -6.88
CA ALA A 31 -14.64 -6.31 -8.00
C ALA A 31 -13.93 -6.19 -9.37
N GLY A 32 -12.93 -5.34 -9.51
CA GLY A 32 -12.15 -5.16 -10.73
C GLY A 32 -11.08 -6.24 -10.94
N LEU A 33 -10.76 -7.03 -9.92
CA LEU A 33 -9.78 -8.11 -10.02
C LEU A 33 -10.38 -9.29 -10.82
N PRO A 34 -9.79 -9.67 -11.96
CA PRO A 34 -10.29 -10.80 -12.75
C PRO A 34 -10.29 -12.11 -11.94
N SER A 35 -11.27 -12.97 -12.21
CA SER A 35 -11.43 -14.26 -11.50
C SER A 35 -10.19 -15.16 -11.60
N THR A 36 -9.47 -15.09 -12.71
CA THR A 36 -8.22 -15.85 -12.92
C THR A 36 -7.10 -15.45 -11.95
N TYR A 37 -7.06 -14.18 -11.54
CA TYR A 37 -6.08 -13.66 -10.56
C TYR A 37 -6.50 -13.92 -9.11
N ARG A 38 -7.73 -14.40 -8.88
CA ARG A 38 -8.16 -14.84 -7.55
C ARG A 38 -7.76 -16.27 -7.24
N SER A 39 -7.39 -17.07 -8.23
CA SER A 39 -6.85 -18.40 -8.00
C SER A 39 -5.36 -18.29 -7.71
N LEU A 40 -4.98 -18.51 -6.46
CA LEU A 40 -3.60 -18.39 -6.01
C LEU A 40 -2.66 -19.29 -6.81
N ILE A 41 -1.47 -18.78 -7.08
CA ILE A 41 -0.37 -19.54 -7.67
C ILE A 41 0.66 -19.87 -6.58
N PRO A 42 1.57 -20.85 -6.78
CA PRO A 42 2.57 -21.20 -5.76
C PRO A 42 3.41 -20.01 -5.27
N ALA A 43 3.60 -18.98 -6.12
CA ALA A 43 4.33 -17.76 -5.74
C ALA A 43 3.54 -16.86 -4.76
N ASP A 44 2.21 -17.00 -4.69
CA ASP A 44 1.37 -16.24 -3.77
C ASP A 44 1.31 -16.90 -2.37
N ILE A 45 1.79 -18.14 -2.25
CA ILE A 45 1.72 -18.96 -1.04
C ILE A 45 3.10 -19.00 -0.41
N HIS A 46 3.15 -18.91 0.92
CA HIS A 46 4.42 -18.92 1.64
C HIS A 46 5.18 -20.23 1.38
N SER A 47 6.49 -20.16 1.18
CA SER A 47 7.35 -21.29 0.79
C SER A 47 7.39 -22.44 1.78
N THR A 48 6.91 -22.25 3.01
CA THR A 48 6.79 -23.32 4.01
C THR A 48 5.51 -24.16 3.85
N VAL A 49 4.56 -23.69 3.01
CA VAL A 49 3.31 -24.39 2.75
C VAL A 49 3.48 -25.25 1.50
N ASP A 50 3.35 -26.55 1.66
CA ASP A 50 3.37 -27.51 0.56
C ASP A 50 1.94 -27.71 0.00
N ILE A 51 1.65 -27.14 -1.15
CA ILE A 51 0.34 -27.24 -1.81
C ILE A 51 0.03 -28.68 -2.32
N SER A 52 1.02 -29.57 -2.34
CA SER A 52 0.76 -30.99 -2.63
C SER A 52 0.07 -31.67 -1.45
N GLN A 53 0.18 -31.11 -0.26
CA GLN A 53 -0.55 -31.49 0.93
C GLN A 53 -1.86 -30.71 1.06
N PRO A 54 -2.90 -31.27 1.68
CA PRO A 54 -4.12 -30.56 1.96
C PRO A 54 -3.84 -29.30 2.80
N SER A 55 -4.13 -28.15 2.22
CA SER A 55 -3.91 -26.86 2.86
C SER A 55 -4.99 -25.85 2.48
N GLN A 56 -5.17 -24.82 3.28
CA GLN A 56 -6.07 -23.71 2.94
C GLN A 56 -5.40 -22.35 3.18
N VAL A 57 -5.86 -21.37 2.43
CA VAL A 57 -5.55 -19.94 2.67
C VAL A 57 -6.86 -19.24 2.99
N LEU A 58 -6.90 -18.58 4.14
CA LEU A 58 -8.03 -17.80 4.62
C LEU A 58 -7.63 -16.34 4.76
N ILE A 59 -8.46 -15.44 4.24
CA ILE A 59 -8.30 -13.99 4.42
C ILE A 59 -9.63 -13.44 4.89
N GLY A 60 -9.66 -12.90 6.11
CA GLY A 60 -10.83 -12.23 6.68
C GLY A 60 -10.68 -10.70 6.57
N LEU A 61 -11.66 -10.03 5.96
CA LEU A 61 -11.75 -8.59 5.90
C LEU A 61 -12.98 -8.13 6.68
N GLU A 62 -12.76 -7.41 7.76
CA GLU A 62 -13.82 -6.82 8.58
C GLU A 62 -14.03 -5.35 8.24
N ILE A 63 -15.29 -4.96 8.14
CA ILE A 63 -15.72 -3.59 7.82
C ILE A 63 -16.51 -3.08 9.02
N THR A 64 -16.07 -1.92 9.54
CA THR A 64 -16.70 -1.21 10.67
C THR A 64 -17.13 0.19 10.24
N ASP A 65 -17.63 1.00 11.16
CA ASP A 65 -17.94 2.44 11.02
C ASP A 65 -18.94 2.82 9.89
N PHE A 66 -19.74 1.86 9.43
CA PHE A 66 -20.84 2.11 8.50
C PHE A 66 -22.17 2.43 9.20
N THR A 67 -22.24 2.36 10.54
CA THR A 67 -23.45 2.60 11.33
C THR A 67 -23.87 4.08 11.24
N GLY A 68 -25.13 4.34 10.88
CA GLY A 68 -25.63 5.71 10.68
C GLY A 68 -25.47 6.26 9.25
N LYS A 69 -24.79 5.54 8.38
CA LYS A 69 -24.65 5.86 6.96
C LYS A 69 -25.61 4.98 6.16
N THR A 70 -26.82 5.48 5.86
CA THR A 70 -27.94 4.68 5.33
C THR A 70 -27.58 3.89 4.07
N ASN A 71 -26.83 4.48 3.13
CA ASN A 71 -26.44 3.80 1.90
C ASN A 71 -25.43 2.68 2.17
N GLU A 72 -24.43 2.95 3.02
CA GLU A 72 -23.43 1.96 3.40
C GLU A 72 -24.08 0.80 4.14
N MET A 73 -24.94 1.09 5.13
CA MET A 73 -25.72 0.06 5.83
C MET A 73 -26.54 -0.83 4.90
N ALA A 74 -27.19 -0.26 3.90
CA ALA A 74 -28.01 -1.02 2.95
C ALA A 74 -27.16 -1.96 2.08
N LEU A 75 -25.98 -1.52 1.68
CA LEU A 75 -25.07 -2.27 0.80
C LEU A 75 -24.26 -3.34 1.55
N VAL A 76 -23.89 -3.05 2.79
CA VAL A 76 -23.14 -4.00 3.66
C VAL A 76 -24.05 -4.86 4.52
N GLY A 77 -25.36 -4.60 4.51
CA GLY A 77 -26.31 -5.26 5.39
C GLY A 77 -26.32 -6.78 5.27
N ALA A 78 -26.17 -7.30 4.07
CA ALA A 78 -26.08 -8.74 3.80
C ALA A 78 -24.76 -9.40 4.27
N TRP A 79 -23.74 -8.60 4.61
CA TRP A 79 -22.42 -9.08 5.06
C TRP A 79 -22.25 -8.99 6.57
N GLN A 80 -23.24 -8.44 7.28
CA GLN A 80 -23.16 -8.29 8.72
C GLN A 80 -23.16 -9.65 9.44
N CYS A 81 -22.16 -9.86 10.28
CA CYS A 81 -22.09 -10.97 11.22
C CYS A 81 -22.59 -10.58 12.61
N LYS A 82 -22.51 -9.30 12.98
CA LYS A 82 -23.15 -8.69 14.16
C LYS A 82 -23.40 -7.20 13.91
N PRO A 83 -24.27 -6.54 14.70
CA PRO A 83 -24.54 -5.12 14.53
C PRO A 83 -23.25 -4.28 14.49
N GLY A 84 -23.04 -3.53 13.40
CA GLY A 84 -21.88 -2.66 13.24
C GLY A 84 -20.61 -3.36 12.77
N LEU A 85 -20.64 -4.66 12.49
CA LEU A 85 -19.52 -5.42 11.93
C LEU A 85 -19.99 -6.25 10.74
N ALA A 86 -19.42 -6.02 9.59
CA ALA A 86 -19.56 -6.86 8.40
C ALA A 86 -18.24 -7.55 8.10
N ARG A 87 -18.30 -8.78 7.59
CA ARG A 87 -17.10 -9.58 7.29
C ARG A 87 -17.21 -10.18 5.90
N LEU A 88 -16.12 -10.09 5.15
CA LEU A 88 -15.88 -10.84 3.92
C LEU A 88 -14.75 -11.82 4.17
N MET A 89 -14.93 -13.04 3.67
CA MET A 89 -13.93 -14.10 3.77
C MET A 89 -13.56 -14.57 2.37
N TYR A 90 -12.27 -14.46 2.02
CA TYR A 90 -11.71 -15.18 0.88
C TYR A 90 -11.11 -16.47 1.39
N ARG A 91 -11.49 -17.59 0.76
CA ARG A 91 -10.96 -18.92 1.06
C ARG A 91 -10.45 -19.58 -0.22
N PHE A 92 -9.24 -20.08 -0.18
CA PHE A 92 -8.65 -20.92 -1.21
C PHE A 92 -8.35 -22.29 -0.58
N ARG A 93 -9.01 -23.35 -1.08
CA ARG A 93 -8.97 -24.70 -0.51
C ARG A 93 -9.16 -25.76 -1.58
N PRO A 94 -8.88 -27.06 -1.30
CA PRO A 94 -9.21 -28.15 -2.21
C PRO A 94 -10.71 -28.16 -2.56
N LYS A 95 -11.03 -28.53 -3.81
CA LYS A 95 -12.41 -28.71 -4.27
C LYS A 95 -13.14 -29.74 -3.43
N LEU A 96 -14.47 -29.64 -3.35
CA LEU A 96 -15.27 -30.58 -2.55
C LEU A 96 -15.01 -32.05 -2.95
N SER A 97 -15.05 -32.37 -4.26
CA SER A 97 -14.76 -33.72 -4.74
C SER A 97 -13.38 -34.23 -4.31
N VAL A 98 -12.37 -33.35 -4.31
CA VAL A 98 -11.01 -33.70 -3.89
C VAL A 98 -10.94 -33.99 -2.38
N ARG A 99 -11.72 -33.24 -1.58
CA ARG A 99 -11.81 -33.45 -0.13
C ARG A 99 -12.51 -34.79 0.19
N GLU A 100 -13.61 -35.06 -0.52
CA GLU A 100 -14.34 -36.35 -0.43
C GLU A 100 -13.43 -37.50 -0.82
N ASP A 101 -12.65 -37.41 -1.90
CA ASP A 101 -11.68 -38.42 -2.34
C ASP A 101 -10.56 -38.65 -1.30
N LEU A 102 -10.11 -37.58 -0.62
CA LEU A 102 -9.10 -37.66 0.45
C LEU A 102 -9.67 -38.36 1.69
N GLU A 103 -10.91 -38.03 2.09
CA GLU A 103 -11.61 -38.66 3.21
C GLU A 103 -11.90 -40.13 2.95
N ALA A 104 -12.23 -40.49 1.70
CA ALA A 104 -12.49 -41.85 1.26
C ALA A 104 -11.18 -42.66 1.04
N GLU A 105 -10.01 -42.05 1.26
CA GLU A 105 -8.69 -42.65 0.97
C GLU A 105 -8.51 -43.04 -0.53
N GLU A 106 -9.35 -42.53 -1.42
CA GLU A 106 -9.25 -42.75 -2.87
C GLU A 106 -8.12 -41.93 -3.49
N ARG A 107 -7.71 -40.86 -2.82
CA ARG A 107 -6.61 -39.97 -3.21
C ARG A 107 -5.62 -39.80 -2.05
N LYS A 108 -4.32 -39.77 -2.36
CA LYS A 108 -3.29 -39.61 -1.31
C LYS A 108 -2.94 -38.15 -1.09
N PRO A 109 -2.76 -37.72 0.18
CA PRO A 109 -2.04 -36.50 0.48
C PRO A 109 -0.66 -36.56 -0.20
N GLY A 110 -0.19 -35.42 -0.73
CA GLY A 110 1.07 -35.32 -1.48
C GLY A 110 0.92 -35.43 -3.00
N GLU A 111 -0.29 -35.70 -3.51
CA GLU A 111 -0.59 -35.80 -4.94
C GLU A 111 -1.43 -34.60 -5.43
N LEU A 112 -1.69 -33.60 -4.57
CA LEU A 112 -2.50 -32.44 -4.92
C LEU A 112 -1.72 -31.49 -5.83
N THR A 113 -2.44 -30.94 -6.77
CA THR A 113 -1.96 -29.90 -7.71
C THR A 113 -2.80 -28.65 -7.56
N ARG A 114 -2.34 -27.53 -8.13
CA ARG A 114 -3.12 -26.28 -8.14
C ARG A 114 -4.54 -26.46 -8.71
N GLU A 115 -4.72 -27.34 -9.68
CA GLU A 115 -6.00 -27.59 -10.33
C GLU A 115 -7.03 -28.24 -9.40
N ASP A 116 -6.56 -28.83 -8.31
CA ASP A 116 -7.39 -29.45 -7.28
C ASP A 116 -8.00 -28.43 -6.31
N TYR A 117 -7.52 -27.20 -6.35
CA TYR A 117 -7.96 -26.11 -5.49
C TYR A 117 -8.99 -25.21 -6.18
N GLN A 118 -9.80 -24.57 -5.35
CA GLN A 118 -10.75 -23.54 -5.77
C GLN A 118 -10.75 -22.38 -4.77
N TRP A 119 -11.16 -21.23 -5.22
CA TRP A 119 -11.41 -20.09 -4.37
C TRP A 119 -12.90 -19.79 -4.24
N GLU A 120 -13.27 -19.22 -3.13
CA GLU A 120 -14.61 -18.71 -2.86
C GLU A 120 -14.55 -17.43 -2.05
N ILE A 121 -15.59 -16.60 -2.15
CA ILE A 121 -15.78 -15.43 -1.30
C ILE A 121 -17.13 -15.58 -0.61
N THR A 122 -17.12 -15.47 0.71
CA THR A 122 -18.32 -15.54 1.55
C THR A 122 -18.45 -14.27 2.39
N ALA A 123 -19.64 -14.02 2.89
CA ALA A 123 -19.92 -12.90 3.78
C ALA A 123 -20.63 -13.38 5.05
N GLY A 124 -20.42 -12.70 6.16
CA GLY A 124 -20.96 -13.08 7.45
C GLY A 124 -20.04 -14.04 8.21
N GLY A 125 -20.61 -15.16 8.67
CA GLY A 125 -19.91 -16.13 9.52
C GLY A 125 -19.85 -15.69 10.99
N ASP A 126 -19.26 -16.53 11.84
CA ASP A 126 -19.08 -16.25 13.26
C ASP A 126 -17.79 -15.44 13.49
N PRO A 127 -17.89 -14.17 13.94
CA PRO A 127 -16.70 -13.34 14.17
C PRO A 127 -15.94 -13.67 15.44
N THR A 128 -16.40 -14.62 16.25
CA THR A 128 -15.73 -15.04 17.49
C THR A 128 -14.72 -16.15 17.29
N ILE A 129 -14.78 -16.85 16.16
CA ILE A 129 -13.84 -17.93 15.82
C ILE A 129 -12.57 -17.30 15.25
N ASP A 130 -11.41 -17.65 15.80
CA ASP A 130 -10.12 -17.25 15.22
C ASP A 130 -9.93 -17.89 13.85
N LEU A 131 -9.37 -17.14 12.90
CA LEU A 131 -9.08 -17.64 11.55
C LEU A 131 -8.15 -18.85 11.57
N ALA A 132 -7.29 -18.95 12.59
CA ALA A 132 -6.37 -20.09 12.75
C ALA A 132 -7.06 -21.39 13.16
N ASP A 133 -8.25 -21.28 13.78
CA ASP A 133 -9.04 -22.43 14.27
C ASP A 133 -10.08 -22.91 13.25
N ILE A 134 -10.22 -22.23 12.11
CA ILE A 134 -11.18 -22.59 11.07
C ILE A 134 -10.63 -23.74 10.22
N ASP A 135 -11.34 -24.85 10.23
CA ASP A 135 -11.04 -25.99 9.36
C ASP A 135 -11.61 -25.79 7.93
N TRP A 136 -11.09 -26.54 6.98
CA TRP A 136 -11.47 -26.38 5.56
C TRP A 136 -12.93 -26.72 5.26
N ASP A 137 -13.63 -27.46 6.12
CA ASP A 137 -15.05 -27.79 5.98
C ASP A 137 -15.98 -26.91 6.81
N ASP A 138 -15.43 -26.07 7.67
CA ASP A 138 -16.22 -25.16 8.47
C ASP A 138 -16.97 -24.12 7.61
N ASP A 139 -18.16 -23.75 8.08
CA ASP A 139 -18.94 -22.68 7.50
C ASP A 139 -18.36 -21.31 7.83
N VAL A 140 -17.91 -20.60 6.81
CA VAL A 140 -17.33 -19.23 6.94
C VAL A 140 -18.29 -18.15 6.45
N GLY A 141 -19.58 -18.46 6.35
CA GLY A 141 -20.62 -17.53 5.92
C GLY A 141 -21.23 -17.86 4.56
N SER A 142 -22.15 -17.03 4.12
CA SER A 142 -22.90 -17.25 2.89
C SER A 142 -22.13 -16.79 1.66
N SER A 143 -22.18 -17.57 0.57
CA SER A 143 -21.57 -17.18 -0.71
C SER A 143 -22.17 -15.89 -1.23
N ILE A 144 -21.34 -14.96 -1.67
CA ILE A 144 -21.75 -13.67 -2.21
C ILE A 144 -21.73 -13.66 -3.73
N ARG A 145 -22.59 -12.83 -4.33
CA ARG A 145 -22.56 -12.59 -5.76
C ARG A 145 -21.46 -11.57 -6.08
N PHE A 146 -20.77 -11.78 -7.18
CA PHE A 146 -19.71 -10.86 -7.62
C PHE A 146 -20.21 -9.42 -7.84
N GLY A 147 -21.50 -9.27 -8.23
CA GLY A 147 -22.15 -7.97 -8.35
C GLY A 147 -22.25 -7.20 -7.04
N ASP A 148 -22.32 -7.89 -5.91
CA ASP A 148 -22.44 -7.25 -4.58
C ASP A 148 -21.13 -6.53 -4.20
N LEU A 149 -19.96 -7.05 -4.66
CA LEU A 149 -18.66 -6.40 -4.48
C LEU A 149 -18.56 -5.07 -5.24
N GLN A 150 -19.33 -4.86 -6.31
CA GLN A 150 -19.33 -3.60 -7.07
C GLN A 150 -19.85 -2.41 -6.25
N SER A 151 -20.47 -2.69 -5.11
CA SER A 151 -20.88 -1.67 -4.14
C SER A 151 -19.68 -0.94 -3.52
N TYR A 152 -18.51 -1.58 -3.48
CA TYR A 152 -17.26 -0.98 -3.09
C TYR A 152 -16.41 -0.61 -4.29
N LEU A 153 -15.97 0.63 -4.32
CA LEU A 153 -15.07 1.10 -5.35
C LEU A 153 -13.64 0.94 -4.85
N VAL A 154 -12.96 -0.08 -5.35
CA VAL A 154 -11.54 -0.34 -5.04
C VAL A 154 -10.71 0.00 -6.25
N VAL A 155 -9.66 0.79 -6.05
CA VAL A 155 -8.65 1.04 -7.07
C VAL A 155 -7.28 0.69 -6.51
N PHE A 156 -6.56 -0.12 -7.24
CA PHE A 156 -5.20 -0.51 -6.93
C PHE A 156 -4.20 0.13 -7.90
N LEU A 157 -3.16 0.69 -7.33
CA LEU A 157 -2.05 1.31 -8.06
C LEU A 157 -0.75 0.60 -7.68
N PRO A 158 -0.19 -0.26 -8.55
CA PRO A 158 1.08 -0.95 -8.30
C PRO A 158 2.27 0.00 -8.36
N ALA A 159 3.39 -0.35 -7.72
CA ALA A 159 4.63 0.42 -7.71
C ALA A 159 5.23 0.60 -9.12
N LEU A 160 5.30 -0.51 -9.86
CA LEU A 160 5.73 -0.50 -11.25
C LEU A 160 4.51 -0.35 -12.16
N ARG A 161 4.38 0.82 -12.77
CA ARG A 161 3.28 1.16 -13.67
C ARG A 161 3.84 1.52 -15.03
N ASP A 162 3.24 0.95 -16.04
CA ASP A 162 3.28 1.53 -17.36
C ASP A 162 2.14 2.57 -17.48
N VAL A 163 2.28 3.67 -16.73
CA VAL A 163 1.30 4.76 -16.70
C VAL A 163 1.01 5.28 -18.10
N GLU A 164 2.00 5.25 -18.98
CA GLU A 164 1.83 5.67 -20.37
C GLU A 164 0.91 4.70 -21.11
N SER A 165 1.10 3.40 -20.92
CA SER A 165 0.21 2.38 -21.48
C SER A 165 -1.19 2.50 -20.90
N ASP A 166 -1.32 2.67 -19.58
CA ASP A 166 -2.62 2.78 -18.88
C ASP A 166 -3.38 4.04 -19.28
N LEU A 167 -2.71 5.16 -19.50
CA LEU A 167 -3.34 6.38 -20.01
C LEU A 167 -3.76 6.27 -21.48
N ARG A 168 -3.09 5.40 -22.24
CA ARG A 168 -3.40 5.15 -23.66
C ARG A 168 -4.40 4.01 -23.88
N GLN A 169 -4.37 2.98 -23.01
CA GLN A 169 -5.27 1.83 -23.11
C GLN A 169 -6.68 2.19 -22.67
N PHE A 170 -7.57 2.26 -23.66
CA PHE A 170 -8.92 2.76 -23.46
C PHE A 170 -9.79 1.90 -22.52
N ARG A 171 -9.77 0.57 -22.61
CA ARG A 171 -10.74 -0.30 -21.91
C ARG A 171 -10.71 -0.21 -20.39
N ASN A 172 -9.56 0.13 -19.80
CA ASN A 172 -9.38 0.24 -18.36
C ASN A 172 -8.78 1.60 -17.94
N SER A 173 -8.74 2.57 -18.88
CA SER A 173 -8.17 3.88 -18.61
C SER A 173 -8.96 4.60 -17.51
N PRO A 174 -8.30 5.17 -16.50
CA PRO A 174 -8.95 6.05 -15.53
C PRO A 174 -9.71 7.21 -16.17
N LEU A 175 -9.20 7.73 -17.29
CA LEU A 175 -9.84 8.80 -18.04
C LEU A 175 -11.21 8.35 -18.60
N ALA A 176 -11.30 7.15 -19.16
CA ALA A 176 -12.56 6.64 -19.67
C ALA A 176 -13.60 6.47 -18.55
N ARG A 177 -13.17 5.91 -17.42
CA ARG A 177 -14.03 5.77 -16.23
C ARG A 177 -14.48 7.13 -15.69
N LEU A 178 -13.59 8.14 -15.68
CA LEU A 178 -13.94 9.49 -15.29
C LEU A 178 -14.99 10.09 -16.22
N ILE A 179 -14.82 9.99 -17.55
CA ILE A 179 -15.75 10.55 -18.54
C ILE A 179 -17.12 9.85 -18.44
N GLU A 180 -17.14 8.53 -18.28
CA GLU A 180 -18.39 7.79 -18.04
C GLU A 180 -19.10 8.24 -16.74
N ALA A 181 -18.32 8.55 -15.69
CA ALA A 181 -18.87 9.06 -14.43
C ALA A 181 -19.33 10.53 -14.51
N MET A 182 -18.94 11.29 -15.52
CA MET A 182 -19.38 12.67 -15.71
C MET A 182 -20.83 12.82 -16.12
N GLU A 183 -21.53 11.72 -16.50
CA GLU A 183 -22.96 11.73 -16.88
C GLU A 183 -23.29 12.86 -17.87
N ILE A 184 -22.59 12.88 -19.00
CA ILE A 184 -22.78 13.91 -20.05
C ILE A 184 -24.24 13.88 -20.53
N ASP A 185 -24.85 15.06 -20.64
CA ASP A 185 -26.25 15.22 -21.07
C ASP A 185 -26.51 14.47 -22.39
N PRO A 186 -27.54 13.64 -22.47
CA PRO A 186 -27.94 12.96 -23.72
C PRO A 186 -28.05 13.87 -24.94
N ALA A 187 -28.52 15.10 -24.76
CA ALA A 187 -28.60 16.09 -25.84
C ALA A 187 -27.20 16.56 -26.30
N GLU A 188 -26.22 16.62 -25.42
CA GLU A 188 -24.84 16.93 -25.79
C GLU A 188 -24.17 15.72 -26.46
N GLN A 189 -24.42 14.51 -25.97
CA GLN A 189 -23.96 13.28 -26.61
C GLN A 189 -24.45 13.19 -28.06
N GLU A 190 -25.74 13.49 -28.32
CA GLU A 190 -26.31 13.43 -29.66
C GLU A 190 -25.65 14.46 -30.61
N LYS A 191 -25.39 15.68 -30.15
CA LYS A 191 -24.66 16.67 -30.94
C LYS A 191 -23.22 16.21 -31.31
N LEU A 192 -22.55 15.54 -30.41
CA LEU A 192 -21.22 14.98 -30.67
C LEU A 192 -21.28 13.82 -31.67
N LEU A 193 -22.33 12.99 -31.59
CA LEU A 193 -22.58 11.91 -32.53
C LEU A 193 -22.90 12.44 -33.92
N ASP A 194 -23.72 13.50 -34.05
CA ASP A 194 -24.04 14.13 -35.33
C ASP A 194 -22.79 14.72 -36.01
N ALA A 195 -21.91 15.37 -35.23
CA ALA A 195 -20.65 15.87 -35.76
C ALA A 195 -19.75 14.73 -36.27
N LEU A 196 -19.76 13.58 -35.58
CA LEU A 196 -18.99 12.41 -36.01
C LEU A 196 -19.62 11.75 -37.25
N ARG A 197 -20.97 11.71 -37.37
CA ARG A 197 -21.67 11.24 -38.56
C ARG A 197 -21.31 12.10 -39.78
N GLU A 198 -21.37 13.43 -39.65
CA GLU A 198 -20.99 14.37 -40.68
C GLU A 198 -19.52 14.18 -41.15
N ALA A 199 -18.61 14.00 -40.17
CA ALA A 199 -17.21 13.71 -40.49
C ALA A 199 -17.05 12.38 -41.25
N ASN A 200 -17.81 11.36 -40.87
CA ASN A 200 -17.79 10.04 -41.48
C ASN A 200 -18.29 10.11 -42.94
N GLU A 201 -19.37 10.84 -43.22
CA GLU A 201 -19.87 11.07 -44.56
C GLU A 201 -18.85 11.79 -45.47
N LYS A 202 -18.19 12.82 -44.93
CA LYS A 202 -17.12 13.53 -45.63
C LYS A 202 -15.93 12.63 -45.97
N ILE A 203 -15.55 11.76 -45.08
CA ILE A 203 -14.45 10.80 -45.27
C ILE A 203 -14.84 9.74 -46.29
N ALA A 204 -16.05 9.14 -46.16
CA ALA A 204 -16.55 8.16 -47.09
C ALA A 204 -16.75 8.71 -48.55
N GLY A 205 -17.09 10.01 -48.64
CA GLY A 205 -17.23 10.71 -49.90
C GLY A 205 -15.90 11.20 -50.54
N ALA A 206 -14.78 11.12 -49.80
CA ALA A 206 -13.50 11.64 -50.30
C ALA A 206 -12.97 10.80 -51.48
N PRO A 207 -12.65 11.42 -52.64
CA PRO A 207 -12.15 10.70 -53.83
C PRO A 207 -10.92 9.88 -53.60
N SER A 208 -10.04 10.32 -52.69
CA SER A 208 -8.79 9.65 -52.33
C SER A 208 -8.94 8.39 -51.48
N ILE A 209 -10.13 8.17 -50.90
CA ILE A 209 -10.42 7.04 -49.98
C ILE A 209 -11.38 6.04 -50.65
N LYS A 210 -11.59 6.13 -51.96
CA LYS A 210 -12.48 5.20 -52.67
C LYS A 210 -11.87 3.80 -52.77
N ALA A 211 -12.72 2.81 -52.46
CA ALA A 211 -12.37 1.39 -52.54
C ALA A 211 -12.13 0.86 -53.96
N GLY A 212 -12.22 1.69 -54.99
CA GLY A 212 -12.23 1.25 -56.40
C GLY A 212 -11.02 0.39 -56.86
N ALA A 213 -9.89 0.56 -56.25
CA ALA A 213 -8.77 -0.35 -56.49
C ALA A 213 -8.94 -1.73 -55.87
N ILE A 214 -9.65 -1.77 -54.74
CA ILE A 214 -10.01 -3.01 -54.00
C ILE A 214 -11.13 -3.72 -54.77
N ASP A 215 -12.19 -3.00 -55.20
CA ASP A 215 -13.26 -3.51 -56.04
C ASP A 215 -12.72 -4.16 -57.29
N SER A 216 -11.85 -3.45 -58.04
CA SER A 216 -11.23 -3.97 -59.26
C SER A 216 -10.39 -5.22 -59.05
N SER A 217 -9.71 -5.31 -57.91
CA SER A 217 -8.90 -6.48 -57.55
C SER A 217 -9.80 -7.64 -57.05
N PHE A 218 -10.86 -7.35 -56.35
CA PHE A 218 -11.81 -8.34 -55.90
C PHE A 218 -12.55 -8.98 -57.06
N ASP A 219 -13.07 -8.18 -58.01
CA ASP A 219 -13.72 -8.66 -59.22
C ASP A 219 -12.82 -9.51 -60.14
N LYS A 220 -11.54 -9.15 -60.21
CA LYS A 220 -10.51 -9.96 -60.95
C LYS A 220 -10.29 -11.33 -60.31
N ILE A 221 -10.38 -11.44 -59.00
CA ILE A 221 -10.16 -12.69 -58.27
C ILE A 221 -11.42 -13.56 -58.25
N THR A 222 -12.59 -12.96 -57.99
CA THR A 222 -13.85 -13.67 -57.77
C THR A 222 -14.68 -13.86 -59.08
N GLY A 223 -14.49 -12.97 -60.05
CA GLY A 223 -15.31 -12.94 -61.27
C GLY A 223 -16.72 -12.40 -61.05
N PRO A 224 -17.49 -12.21 -62.17
CA PRO A 224 -18.75 -11.50 -62.16
C PRO A 224 -19.86 -12.21 -61.35
N ALA A 225 -19.70 -13.51 -61.08
CA ALA A 225 -20.71 -14.27 -60.32
C ALA A 225 -20.71 -13.96 -58.82
N PHE A 226 -19.63 -13.36 -58.32
CA PHE A 226 -19.44 -13.02 -56.88
C PHE A 226 -19.07 -11.55 -56.70
N SER A 227 -19.40 -10.71 -57.65
CA SER A 227 -19.13 -9.27 -57.59
C SER A 227 -19.88 -8.66 -56.37
N MET A 228 -19.18 -7.81 -55.62
CA MET A 228 -19.67 -7.06 -54.46
C MET A 228 -19.15 -5.64 -54.50
N ASP A 229 -19.98 -4.66 -54.17
CA ASP A 229 -19.55 -3.28 -54.03
C ASP A 229 -18.83 -3.12 -52.67
N ILE A 230 -17.57 -2.77 -52.71
CA ILE A 230 -16.75 -2.55 -51.53
C ILE A 230 -16.73 -1.04 -51.23
N SER A 231 -17.14 -0.68 -50.03
CA SER A 231 -17.06 0.69 -49.54
C SER A 231 -16.18 0.77 -48.30
N LEU A 232 -15.46 1.87 -48.17
CA LEU A 232 -14.68 2.19 -46.97
C LEU A 232 -15.43 3.24 -46.17
N GLY A 233 -15.56 2.99 -44.87
CA GLY A 233 -16.19 3.90 -43.93
C GLY A 233 -15.55 3.74 -42.56
N LEU A 234 -15.73 4.71 -41.66
CA LEU A 234 -15.42 4.56 -40.26
C LEU A 234 -16.45 3.64 -39.60
N SER A 235 -16.07 3.03 -38.45
CA SER A 235 -17.04 2.28 -37.64
C SER A 235 -18.25 3.15 -37.27
N GLU A 236 -19.40 2.52 -36.99
CA GLU A 236 -20.62 3.24 -36.56
C GLU A 236 -20.30 4.23 -35.42
N PRO A 237 -20.78 5.49 -35.56
CA PRO A 237 -20.57 6.50 -34.54
C PRO A 237 -21.24 6.07 -33.24
N SER A 238 -20.45 5.95 -32.19
CA SER A 238 -20.96 5.73 -30.83
C SER A 238 -20.26 6.67 -29.86
N PHE A 239 -20.95 7.07 -28.81
CA PHE A 239 -20.33 7.91 -27.77
C PHE A 239 -19.09 7.22 -27.16
N GLN A 240 -19.15 5.92 -26.99
CA GLN A 240 -18.00 5.14 -26.56
C GLN A 240 -16.82 5.21 -27.55
N ALA A 241 -17.07 5.29 -28.85
CA ALA A 241 -16.01 5.46 -29.85
C ALA A 241 -15.36 6.85 -29.73
N ILE A 242 -16.15 7.91 -29.45
CA ILE A 242 -15.62 9.24 -29.16
C ILE A 242 -14.73 9.20 -27.90
N VAL A 243 -15.26 8.69 -26.80
CA VAL A 243 -14.51 8.57 -25.55
C VAL A 243 -13.21 7.78 -25.77
N ARG A 244 -13.24 6.72 -26.58
CA ARG A 244 -12.05 5.93 -26.97
C ARG A 244 -11.01 6.69 -27.77
N ALA A 245 -11.41 7.67 -28.53
CA ALA A 245 -10.50 8.48 -29.32
C ALA A 245 -9.88 9.64 -28.54
N LEU A 246 -10.43 9.96 -27.35
CA LEU A 246 -9.91 11.03 -26.52
C LEU A 246 -8.52 10.71 -26.00
N ARG A 247 -7.63 11.69 -26.04
CA ARG A 247 -6.27 11.62 -25.52
C ARG A 247 -6.01 12.78 -24.58
N ILE A 248 -5.21 12.54 -23.58
CA ILE A 248 -4.72 13.61 -22.72
C ILE A 248 -3.59 14.31 -23.45
N LEU A 249 -3.73 15.62 -23.60
CA LEU A 249 -2.67 16.47 -24.14
C LEU A 249 -2.21 17.44 -23.05
N LEU A 250 -0.90 17.52 -22.86
CA LEU A 250 -0.27 18.34 -21.86
C LEU A 250 0.30 19.59 -22.49
N THR A 251 0.29 20.69 -21.74
CA THR A 251 0.92 21.95 -22.16
C THR A 251 1.72 22.50 -20.98
N ASN A 252 2.96 22.88 -21.23
CA ASN A 252 3.82 23.57 -20.28
C ASN A 252 4.48 24.80 -20.93
N ALA A 253 5.40 25.45 -20.23
CA ALA A 253 6.07 26.64 -20.73
C ALA A 253 6.94 26.39 -21.99
N ALA A 254 7.40 25.15 -22.20
CA ALA A 254 8.31 24.79 -23.29
C ALA A 254 7.60 24.12 -24.47
N MET A 255 6.51 23.36 -24.21
CA MET A 255 5.82 22.57 -25.23
C MET A 255 4.30 22.70 -25.10
N LYS A 256 3.60 22.71 -26.25
CA LYS A 256 2.14 22.74 -26.32
C LYS A 256 1.62 21.44 -26.86
N GLU A 257 0.50 20.96 -26.31
CA GLU A 257 -0.27 19.82 -26.78
C GLU A 257 0.57 18.55 -27.02
N PHE A 258 1.45 18.21 -26.07
CA PHE A 258 2.27 17.02 -26.17
C PHE A 258 1.66 15.83 -25.44
N ASP A 259 1.94 14.64 -25.95
CA ASP A 259 1.50 13.37 -25.36
C ASP A 259 2.22 13.10 -24.00
N PRO A 260 1.55 12.50 -23.00
CA PRO A 260 2.18 12.12 -21.73
C PRO A 260 3.49 11.31 -21.89
N SER A 261 3.67 10.54 -22.97
CA SER A 261 4.93 9.81 -23.22
C SER A 261 6.16 10.71 -23.37
N SER A 262 5.94 11.98 -23.65
CA SER A 262 7.03 12.98 -23.73
C SER A 262 7.29 13.66 -22.37
N ASN A 263 6.56 13.27 -21.32
CA ASN A 263 6.70 13.80 -19.98
C ASN A 263 7.51 12.84 -19.08
N GLY A 264 8.00 13.33 -17.95
CA GLY A 264 8.68 12.47 -16.97
C GLY A 264 7.70 11.54 -16.23
N LEU A 265 8.15 10.33 -15.93
CA LEU A 265 7.35 9.30 -15.25
C LEU A 265 6.68 9.80 -13.97
N GLY A 266 7.38 10.59 -13.16
CA GLY A 266 6.84 11.13 -11.91
C GLY A 266 5.61 12.00 -12.11
N LEU A 267 5.63 12.93 -13.07
CA LEU A 267 4.49 13.79 -13.36
C LEU A 267 3.33 13.00 -13.98
N ASN A 268 3.61 11.97 -14.77
CA ASN A 268 2.59 11.07 -15.30
C ASN A 268 1.91 10.27 -14.18
N ASN A 269 2.66 9.86 -13.16
CA ASN A 269 2.09 9.23 -11.95
C ASN A 269 1.13 10.19 -11.23
N VAL A 270 1.54 11.44 -11.03
CA VAL A 270 0.67 12.46 -10.41
C VAL A 270 -0.58 12.71 -11.25
N LEU A 271 -0.44 12.83 -12.59
CA LEU A 271 -1.57 12.99 -13.49
C LEU A 271 -2.56 11.81 -13.40
N TYR A 272 -2.06 10.59 -13.40
CA TYR A 272 -2.87 9.39 -13.26
C TYR A 272 -3.65 9.40 -11.94
N VAL A 273 -2.98 9.66 -10.82
CA VAL A 273 -3.62 9.77 -9.50
C VAL A 273 -4.65 10.91 -9.47
N SER A 274 -4.37 12.05 -10.11
CA SER A 274 -5.32 13.17 -10.19
C SER A 274 -6.61 12.81 -10.92
N ILE A 275 -6.51 12.06 -12.03
CA ILE A 275 -7.68 11.56 -12.77
C ILE A 275 -8.51 10.61 -11.89
N LEU A 276 -7.85 9.74 -11.14
CA LEU A 276 -8.52 8.84 -10.21
C LEU A 276 -9.22 9.59 -9.08
N PHE A 277 -8.59 10.62 -8.52
CA PHE A 277 -9.21 11.44 -7.48
C PHE A 277 -10.49 12.11 -7.98
N GLU A 278 -10.46 12.67 -9.18
CA GLU A 278 -11.65 13.26 -9.77
C GLU A 278 -12.73 12.20 -10.04
N TYR A 279 -12.35 11.01 -10.51
CA TYR A 279 -13.27 9.88 -10.67
C TYR A 279 -13.93 9.49 -9.34
N PHE A 280 -13.17 9.34 -8.25
CA PHE A 280 -13.71 9.04 -6.93
C PHE A 280 -14.65 10.14 -6.45
N THR A 281 -14.25 11.40 -6.58
CA THR A 281 -15.07 12.56 -6.21
C THR A 281 -16.42 12.55 -6.91
N LYS A 282 -16.45 12.27 -8.22
CA LYS A 282 -17.70 12.12 -8.99
C LYS A 282 -18.55 10.96 -8.50
N ARG A 283 -17.94 9.79 -8.24
CA ARG A 283 -18.65 8.59 -7.75
C ARG A 283 -19.25 8.80 -6.36
N ILE A 284 -18.54 9.48 -5.47
CA ILE A 284 -19.04 9.85 -4.13
C ILE A 284 -20.26 10.77 -4.26
N ALA A 285 -20.17 11.80 -5.10
CA ALA A 285 -21.27 12.74 -5.33
C ALA A 285 -22.54 12.04 -5.86
N GLN A 286 -22.39 10.99 -6.65
CA GLN A 286 -23.51 10.17 -7.19
C GLN A 286 -24.15 9.26 -6.14
N LYS A 287 -23.54 9.04 -4.97
CA LYS A 287 -24.02 8.14 -3.88
C LYS A 287 -24.31 6.71 -4.36
N LYS A 288 -23.55 6.21 -5.34
CA LYS A 288 -23.73 4.88 -5.96
C LYS A 288 -22.81 3.80 -5.38
N SER A 289 -22.00 4.13 -4.36
CA SER A 289 -21.07 3.19 -3.72
C SER A 289 -21.20 3.21 -2.19
N ALA A 290 -20.97 2.06 -1.57
CA ALA A 290 -20.96 1.88 -0.12
C ALA A 290 -19.68 2.43 0.51
N GLY A 291 -18.57 2.35 -0.21
CA GLY A 291 -17.28 2.84 0.23
C GLY A 291 -16.31 2.96 -0.94
N GLN A 292 -15.24 3.68 -0.70
CA GLN A 292 -14.16 3.89 -1.66
C GLN A 292 -12.84 3.61 -0.96
N ILE A 293 -12.03 2.77 -1.59
CA ILE A 293 -10.71 2.39 -1.07
C ILE A 293 -9.70 2.55 -2.20
N ILE A 294 -8.64 3.31 -1.94
CA ILE A 294 -7.49 3.36 -2.83
C ILE A 294 -6.32 2.62 -2.19
N LEU A 295 -5.76 1.69 -2.92
CA LEU A 295 -4.60 0.90 -2.55
C LEU A 295 -3.42 1.37 -3.40
N LEU A 296 -2.39 1.91 -2.78
CA LEU A 296 -1.22 2.44 -3.48
C LEU A 296 0.03 1.67 -3.05
N GLU A 297 0.74 1.13 -4.01
CA GLU A 297 2.03 0.52 -3.77
C GLU A 297 3.13 1.51 -4.15
N GLU A 298 3.93 1.91 -3.16
CA GLU A 298 5.05 2.84 -3.31
C GLU A 298 4.73 4.06 -4.20
N PRO A 299 3.72 4.87 -3.84
CA PRO A 299 3.29 6.00 -4.68
C PRO A 299 4.40 7.04 -4.90
N GLU A 300 5.42 7.03 -4.07
CA GLU A 300 6.62 7.87 -4.16
C GLU A 300 7.59 7.47 -5.26
N ALA A 301 7.44 6.31 -5.87
CA ALA A 301 8.35 5.83 -6.91
C ALA A 301 8.46 6.86 -8.06
N HIS A 302 9.70 7.22 -8.40
CA HIS A 302 10.04 8.21 -9.43
C HIS A 302 9.59 9.66 -9.15
N LEU A 303 9.07 9.96 -7.95
CA LEU A 303 8.70 11.32 -7.56
C LEU A 303 9.85 12.05 -6.85
N HIS A 304 10.04 13.32 -7.21
CA HIS A 304 10.90 14.20 -6.44
C HIS A 304 10.32 14.38 -5.00
N PRO A 305 11.14 14.48 -3.95
CA PRO A 305 10.69 14.57 -2.55
C PRO A 305 9.56 15.57 -2.28
N GLN A 306 9.61 16.75 -2.90
CA GLN A 306 8.54 17.75 -2.77
C GLN A 306 7.20 17.26 -3.33
N LEU A 307 7.23 16.52 -4.46
CA LEU A 307 6.02 15.96 -5.05
C LEU A 307 5.47 14.80 -4.22
N GLN A 308 6.34 13.99 -3.58
CA GLN A 308 5.92 12.95 -2.66
C GLN A 308 5.06 13.53 -1.53
N LEU A 309 5.55 14.62 -0.92
CA LEU A 309 4.83 15.32 0.14
C LEU A 309 3.51 15.93 -0.34
N THR A 310 3.51 16.56 -1.51
CA THR A 310 2.31 17.16 -2.08
C THR A 310 1.25 16.11 -2.39
N LEU A 311 1.65 15.00 -2.98
CA LEU A 311 0.76 13.86 -3.25
C LEU A 311 0.20 13.28 -1.95
N PHE A 312 1.04 13.08 -0.94
CA PHE A 312 0.61 12.53 0.34
C PHE A 312 -0.41 13.45 1.06
N LYS A 313 -0.17 14.75 1.09
CA LYS A 313 -1.13 15.73 1.63
C LYS A 313 -2.46 15.72 0.85
N ALA A 314 -2.40 15.56 -0.46
CA ALA A 314 -3.60 15.44 -1.27
C ALA A 314 -4.39 14.18 -0.92
N LEU A 315 -3.73 13.03 -0.70
CA LEU A 315 -4.36 11.78 -0.24
C LEU A 315 -5.04 11.96 1.12
N GLN A 316 -4.35 12.58 2.09
CA GLN A 316 -4.90 12.83 3.43
C GLN A 316 -6.15 13.73 3.41
N ALA A 317 -6.26 14.64 2.45
CA ALA A 317 -7.40 15.54 2.32
C ALA A 317 -8.64 14.88 1.69
N MET A 318 -8.53 13.65 1.16
CA MET A 318 -9.63 12.99 0.47
C MET A 318 -10.61 12.33 1.45
N PRO A 319 -11.92 12.36 1.15
CA PRO A 319 -12.95 11.77 2.02
C PRO A 319 -13.13 10.26 1.78
N PHE A 320 -12.06 9.53 1.50
CA PHE A 320 -12.07 8.08 1.31
C PHE A 320 -10.85 7.42 1.91
N GLN A 321 -10.92 6.13 2.15
CA GLN A 321 -9.84 5.38 2.76
C GLN A 321 -8.70 5.17 1.75
N SER A 322 -7.49 5.52 2.17
CA SER A 322 -6.26 5.32 1.40
C SER A 322 -5.32 4.41 2.17
N ILE A 323 -4.90 3.31 1.57
CA ILE A 323 -3.94 2.39 2.16
C ILE A 323 -2.73 2.36 1.23
N LEU A 324 -1.59 2.78 1.72
CA LEU A 324 -0.38 2.85 0.92
C LEU A 324 0.79 2.09 1.57
N THR A 325 1.58 1.43 0.76
CA THR A 325 2.89 0.95 1.17
C THR A 325 3.93 2.01 0.85
N THR A 326 4.89 2.24 1.73
CA THR A 326 5.92 3.25 1.49
C THR A 326 7.25 2.89 2.13
N HIS A 327 8.33 3.30 1.47
CA HIS A 327 9.69 3.33 1.97
C HIS A 327 10.21 4.76 2.09
N SER A 328 9.37 5.77 1.86
CA SER A 328 9.77 7.17 1.85
C SER A 328 9.91 7.76 3.24
N THR A 329 11.12 8.13 3.60
CA THR A 329 11.41 8.94 4.79
C THR A 329 10.90 10.39 4.67
N HIS A 330 10.44 10.79 3.48
CA HIS A 330 9.81 12.10 3.27
C HIS A 330 8.29 12.09 3.50
N ILE A 331 7.64 10.96 3.29
CA ILE A 331 6.20 10.78 3.55
C ILE A 331 5.96 10.55 5.04
N THR A 332 6.73 9.65 5.65
CA THR A 332 6.51 9.23 7.03
C THR A 332 6.46 10.36 8.07
N PRO A 333 7.27 11.42 8.05
CA PRO A 333 7.16 12.52 9.02
C PRO A 333 5.82 13.28 8.99
N HIS A 334 5.04 13.09 7.94
CA HIS A 334 3.79 13.81 7.73
C HIS A 334 2.53 12.95 7.91
N ALA A 335 2.71 11.67 8.21
CA ALA A 335 1.62 10.78 8.58
C ALA A 335 1.45 10.79 10.11
N ALA A 336 0.22 10.70 10.59
CA ALA A 336 -0.02 10.52 12.02
C ALA A 336 0.58 9.21 12.51
N LEU A 337 1.16 9.19 13.70
CA LEU A 337 1.81 7.98 14.25
C LEU A 337 0.81 6.81 14.37
N SER A 338 -0.45 7.12 14.64
CA SER A 338 -1.56 6.16 14.69
C SER A 338 -1.95 5.58 13.32
N SER A 339 -1.50 6.19 12.21
CA SER A 339 -1.79 5.72 10.87
C SER A 339 -0.74 4.75 10.31
N TYR A 340 0.33 4.47 11.07
CA TYR A 340 1.32 3.49 10.65
C TYR A 340 0.89 2.08 11.01
N VAL A 341 1.10 1.18 10.07
CA VAL A 341 1.09 -0.27 10.30
C VAL A 341 2.45 -0.81 9.92
N VAL A 342 3.15 -1.37 10.88
CA VAL A 342 4.49 -1.93 10.68
C VAL A 342 4.38 -3.42 10.51
N LEU A 343 4.88 -3.94 9.40
CA LEU A 343 4.98 -5.38 9.15
C LEU A 343 6.40 -5.85 9.49
N THR A 344 6.50 -6.86 10.35
CA THR A 344 7.77 -7.42 10.80
C THR A 344 7.77 -8.94 10.70
N GLN A 345 8.95 -9.51 10.51
CA GLN A 345 9.17 -10.96 10.55
C GLN A 345 10.14 -11.27 11.68
N THR A 346 9.63 -11.80 12.78
CA THR A 346 10.38 -12.08 14.02
C THR A 346 10.70 -13.57 14.15
N GLY A 347 11.67 -14.08 13.36
CA GLY A 347 12.17 -15.46 13.49
C GLY A 347 11.20 -16.61 13.17
N SER A 348 9.91 -16.33 13.02
CA SER A 348 8.87 -17.22 12.53
C SER A 348 8.65 -16.99 11.03
N PRO A 349 8.15 -17.96 10.26
CA PRO A 349 7.67 -17.70 8.92
C PRO A 349 6.48 -16.72 8.91
N ALA A 350 5.77 -16.56 10.02
CA ALA A 350 4.64 -15.64 10.15
C ALA A 350 5.10 -14.19 10.15
N ILE A 351 4.34 -13.34 9.45
CA ILE A 351 4.49 -11.90 9.47
C ILE A 351 3.54 -11.35 10.52
N GLU A 352 4.09 -10.56 11.42
CA GLU A 352 3.35 -9.87 12.46
C GLU A 352 3.13 -8.41 12.06
N SER A 353 2.04 -7.83 12.53
CA SER A 353 1.72 -6.42 12.31
C SER A 353 1.57 -5.70 13.63
N SER A 354 2.03 -4.47 13.69
CA SER A 354 1.86 -3.59 14.85
C SER A 354 1.47 -2.19 14.41
N VAL A 355 0.77 -1.49 15.29
CA VAL A 355 0.47 -0.06 15.21
C VAL A 355 1.25 0.63 16.33
N PRO A 356 2.43 1.21 16.06
CA PRO A 356 3.36 1.65 17.10
C PRO A 356 2.74 2.59 18.14
N ALA A 357 1.86 3.50 17.74
CA ALA A 357 1.19 4.42 18.65
C ALA A 357 0.35 3.70 19.71
N THR A 358 -0.41 2.67 19.30
CA THR A 358 -1.31 1.93 20.16
C THR A 358 -0.57 0.84 20.95
N ASP A 359 0.27 0.09 20.25
CA ASP A 359 0.90 -1.11 20.81
C ASP A 359 2.03 -0.78 21.79
N ALA A 360 2.70 0.38 21.62
CA ALA A 360 3.64 0.91 22.60
C ALA A 360 2.95 1.59 23.79
N ARG A 361 1.60 1.68 23.79
CA ARG A 361 0.79 2.31 24.84
C ARG A 361 1.22 3.74 25.15
N LEU A 362 1.52 4.50 24.09
CA LEU A 362 1.86 5.91 24.21
C LEU A 362 0.64 6.72 24.60
N ASP A 363 0.83 7.69 25.47
CA ASP A 363 -0.21 8.67 25.75
C ASP A 363 -0.27 9.77 24.67
N GLU A 364 -1.31 10.62 24.71
CA GLU A 364 -1.50 11.66 23.70
C GLU A 364 -0.38 12.71 23.69
N SER A 365 0.31 12.95 24.81
CA SER A 365 1.43 13.90 24.85
C SER A 365 2.67 13.29 24.21
N GLU A 366 2.94 12.03 24.49
CA GLU A 366 4.03 11.27 23.90
C GLU A 366 3.89 11.11 22.37
N ILE A 367 2.65 10.83 21.91
CA ILE A 367 2.36 10.78 20.48
C ILE A 367 2.63 12.14 19.83
N ARG A 368 2.15 13.24 20.41
CA ARG A 368 2.38 14.60 19.89
C ARG A 368 3.88 14.97 19.87
N ASP A 369 4.62 14.56 20.89
CA ASP A 369 6.06 14.82 20.95
C ASP A 369 6.80 14.01 19.87
N LEU A 370 6.49 12.73 19.69
CA LEU A 370 7.07 11.94 18.60
C LEU A 370 6.73 12.51 17.23
N GLU A 371 5.47 12.85 16.96
CA GLU A 371 5.03 13.43 15.68
C GLU A 371 5.72 14.78 15.41
N ARG A 372 5.92 15.59 16.44
CA ARG A 372 6.59 16.88 16.31
C ARG A 372 8.07 16.76 15.96
N TYR A 373 8.74 15.73 16.49
CA TYR A 373 10.18 15.55 16.34
C TYR A 373 10.56 14.51 15.27
N LEU A 374 9.60 13.72 14.76
CA LEU A 374 9.83 12.84 13.63
C LEU A 374 10.09 13.67 12.37
N ASP A 375 11.32 13.67 11.91
CA ASP A 375 11.76 14.24 10.64
C ASP A 375 12.25 13.13 9.70
N ALA A 376 12.71 13.49 8.52
CA ALA A 376 13.22 12.53 7.55
C ALA A 376 14.39 11.68 8.09
N THR A 377 15.20 12.21 9.01
CA THR A 377 16.32 11.50 9.62
C THR A 377 15.83 10.51 10.68
N LYS A 378 14.97 10.97 11.58
CA LYS A 378 14.42 10.14 12.65
C LYS A 378 13.43 9.10 12.17
N SER A 379 12.76 9.34 11.04
CA SER A 379 11.89 8.34 10.40
C SER A 379 12.62 7.05 10.01
N ASN A 380 13.97 7.10 9.91
CA ASN A 380 14.77 5.89 9.69
C ASN A 380 14.60 4.84 10.79
N LEU A 381 14.18 5.23 12.02
CA LEU A 381 13.88 4.26 13.08
C LEU A 381 12.81 3.23 12.67
N LEU A 382 11.88 3.64 11.81
CA LEU A 382 10.81 2.78 11.32
C LEU A 382 11.30 1.77 10.27
N PHE A 383 12.38 2.09 9.54
CA PHE A 383 12.90 1.28 8.43
C PHE A 383 14.15 0.47 8.79
N ALA A 384 14.96 0.96 9.72
CA ALA A 384 16.20 0.31 10.13
C ALA A 384 15.96 -1.07 10.76
N ARG A 385 16.89 -2.00 10.56
CA ARG A 385 16.88 -3.32 11.23
C ARG A 385 17.25 -3.23 12.70
N LYS A 386 18.24 -2.38 13.01
CA LYS A 386 18.69 -2.08 14.36
C LYS A 386 18.84 -0.57 14.48
N VAL A 387 18.58 -0.04 15.63
CA VAL A 387 18.61 1.40 15.88
C VAL A 387 19.62 1.72 16.97
N MET A 388 20.35 2.81 16.77
CA MET A 388 21.18 3.41 17.81
C MET A 388 20.71 4.84 18.02
N LEU A 389 20.10 5.12 19.17
CA LEU A 389 19.67 6.45 19.56
C LEU A 389 20.84 7.16 20.23
N VAL A 390 21.10 8.41 19.83
CA VAL A 390 22.19 9.23 20.34
C VAL A 390 21.69 10.63 20.69
N GLU A 391 22.39 11.35 21.55
CA GLU A 391 21.95 12.66 22.03
C GLU A 391 21.97 13.72 20.93
N GLY A 392 23.02 13.75 20.12
CA GLY A 392 23.22 14.84 19.19
C GLY A 392 23.90 14.47 17.88
N PRO A 393 24.21 15.48 17.05
CA PRO A 393 24.84 15.27 15.76
C PRO A 393 26.33 14.88 15.85
N ALA A 394 27.00 15.13 16.98
CA ALA A 394 28.40 14.75 17.16
C ALA A 394 28.57 13.24 17.08
N GLU A 395 27.73 12.49 17.79
CA GLU A 395 27.72 11.02 17.84
C GLU A 395 27.39 10.43 16.47
N LEU A 396 26.54 11.10 15.69
CA LEU A 396 26.18 10.67 14.33
C LEU A 396 27.40 10.57 13.42
N PHE A 397 28.42 11.42 13.61
CA PHE A 397 29.66 11.40 12.84
C PHE A 397 30.76 10.59 13.52
N LEU A 398 30.87 10.71 14.84
CA LEU A 398 31.98 10.13 15.62
C LEU A 398 31.83 8.62 15.76
N ILE A 399 30.64 8.11 16.09
CA ILE A 399 30.45 6.68 16.40
C ILE A 399 30.74 5.79 15.18
N PRO A 400 30.21 6.08 13.95
CA PRO A 400 30.56 5.27 12.78
C PRO A 400 32.07 5.25 12.51
N ALA A 401 32.73 6.41 12.63
CA ALA A 401 34.16 6.52 12.40
C ALA A 401 34.95 5.70 13.42
N LEU A 402 34.64 5.82 14.71
CA LEU A 402 35.30 5.07 15.78
C LEU A 402 35.09 3.56 15.63
N LEU A 403 33.88 3.11 15.42
CA LEU A 403 33.58 1.68 15.29
C LEU A 403 34.26 1.07 14.05
N LYS A 404 34.33 1.82 12.96
CA LYS A 404 35.02 1.37 11.77
C LYS A 404 36.53 1.31 11.92
N GLU A 405 37.16 2.35 12.51
CA GLU A 405 38.61 2.44 12.62
C GLU A 405 39.18 1.59 13.78
N VAL A 406 38.43 1.45 14.88
CA VAL A 406 38.90 0.76 16.06
C VAL A 406 38.49 -0.71 16.10
N GLU A 407 37.23 -1.00 15.78
CA GLU A 407 36.64 -2.34 15.88
C GLU A 407 36.46 -3.01 14.52
N GLY A 408 36.66 -2.28 13.41
CA GLY A 408 36.42 -2.80 12.06
C GLY A 408 34.94 -3.02 11.75
N ILE A 409 34.02 -2.42 12.52
CA ILE A 409 32.57 -2.58 12.35
C ILE A 409 32.04 -1.46 11.48
N ASP A 410 31.43 -1.84 10.36
CA ASP A 410 30.72 -0.93 9.46
C ASP A 410 29.20 -1.02 9.79
N LEU A 411 28.65 0.05 10.38
CA LEU A 411 27.27 0.07 10.87
C LEU A 411 26.24 -0.11 9.77
N ASP A 412 26.49 0.44 8.56
CA ASP A 412 25.58 0.28 7.43
C ASP A 412 25.49 -1.18 6.99
N ARG A 413 26.62 -1.90 6.99
CA ARG A 413 26.65 -3.34 6.67
C ARG A 413 25.96 -4.19 7.73
N GLU A 414 25.98 -3.74 8.99
CA GLU A 414 25.27 -4.38 10.09
C GLU A 414 23.78 -4.03 10.17
N GLY A 415 23.31 -3.11 9.30
CA GLY A 415 21.93 -2.64 9.27
C GLY A 415 21.55 -1.81 10.49
N ILE A 416 22.53 -1.07 11.06
CA ILE A 416 22.36 -0.22 12.22
C ILE A 416 22.26 1.24 11.75
N SER A 417 21.14 1.88 12.05
CA SER A 417 20.96 3.32 11.80
C SER A 417 21.17 4.11 13.09
N ILE A 418 22.02 5.14 13.03
CA ILE A 418 22.20 6.08 14.13
C ILE A 418 21.20 7.22 13.98
N ILE A 419 20.49 7.52 15.07
CA ILE A 419 19.40 8.50 15.08
C ILE A 419 19.64 9.49 16.22
N PRO A 420 19.98 10.75 15.91
CA PRO A 420 20.14 11.78 16.91
C PRO A 420 18.75 12.26 17.35
N ILE A 421 18.50 12.24 18.66
CA ILE A 421 17.22 12.72 19.22
C ILE A 421 17.24 14.21 19.56
N TYR A 422 18.41 14.85 19.54
CA TYR A 422 18.65 16.26 19.89
C TYR A 422 18.21 16.61 21.32
N GLY A 423 18.58 15.77 22.27
CA GLY A 423 18.28 15.93 23.67
C GLY A 423 18.42 14.63 24.45
N VAL A 424 17.89 14.61 25.66
CA VAL A 424 18.01 13.49 26.60
C VAL A 424 16.72 12.70 26.82
N HIS A 425 15.66 13.02 26.08
CA HIS A 425 14.34 12.38 26.19
C HIS A 425 14.27 11.05 25.43
N PHE A 426 15.11 10.10 25.83
CA PHE A 426 15.14 8.76 25.21
C PHE A 426 13.93 7.91 25.54
N ASP A 427 13.23 8.19 26.64
CA ASP A 427 12.15 7.39 27.22
C ASP A 427 11.00 7.17 26.25
N VAL A 428 10.55 8.22 25.57
CA VAL A 428 9.44 8.14 24.59
C VAL A 428 9.83 7.28 23.40
N TYR A 429 11.07 7.44 22.92
CA TYR A 429 11.55 6.62 21.80
C TYR A 429 11.78 5.17 22.21
N ALA A 430 12.30 4.92 23.43
CA ALA A 430 12.56 3.59 23.94
C ALA A 430 11.29 2.73 24.04
N LYS A 431 10.14 3.33 24.39
CA LYS A 431 8.84 2.66 24.46
C LYS A 431 8.40 2.03 23.13
N LEU A 432 8.86 2.58 22.00
CA LEU A 432 8.54 2.02 20.68
C LEU A 432 9.17 0.63 20.48
N PHE A 433 10.28 0.31 21.14
CA PHE A 433 11.02 -0.92 20.90
C PHE A 433 10.61 -2.02 21.88
N SER A 434 9.73 -2.89 21.43
CA SER A 434 9.21 -4.03 22.19
C SER A 434 8.77 -5.15 21.26
N ASN A 435 8.44 -6.31 21.80
CA ASN A 435 7.92 -7.44 21.04
C ASN A 435 6.55 -7.19 20.41
N VAL A 436 5.78 -6.24 20.94
CA VAL A 436 4.40 -5.94 20.48
C VAL A 436 4.33 -4.71 19.57
N SER A 437 5.33 -3.81 19.62
CA SER A 437 5.36 -2.58 18.81
C SER A 437 6.42 -2.68 17.70
N LEU A 438 7.66 -2.26 17.97
CA LEU A 438 8.78 -2.40 17.04
C LEU A 438 9.75 -3.47 17.56
N PRO A 439 9.68 -4.73 17.11
CA PRO A 439 10.52 -5.81 17.60
C PRO A 439 11.96 -5.73 17.02
N LYS A 440 12.59 -4.58 17.19
CA LYS A 440 13.93 -4.25 16.69
C LYS A 440 14.88 -3.97 17.85
N LYS A 441 16.14 -4.34 17.72
CA LYS A 441 17.13 -4.03 18.72
C LYS A 441 17.48 -2.55 18.67
N CYS A 442 17.47 -1.91 19.85
CA CYS A 442 17.80 -0.51 20.04
C CYS A 442 18.93 -0.37 21.05
N ALA A 443 19.95 0.38 20.70
CA ALA A 443 20.98 0.83 21.63
C ALA A 443 20.81 2.32 21.91
N ILE A 444 20.82 2.72 23.16
CA ILE A 444 20.86 4.13 23.57
C ILE A 444 22.28 4.44 23.98
N VAL A 445 22.89 5.42 23.34
CA VAL A 445 24.26 5.89 23.66
C VAL A 445 24.16 7.35 24.07
N ALA A 446 24.47 7.61 25.33
CA ALA A 446 24.43 8.93 25.92
C ALA A 446 25.78 9.31 26.51
N ASP A 447 26.04 10.61 26.58
CA ASP A 447 27.18 11.13 27.28
C ASP A 447 27.05 10.88 28.81
N GLY A 448 28.13 10.43 29.41
CA GLY A 448 28.16 10.34 30.86
C GLY A 448 28.61 11.66 31.42
N ASP A 449 27.71 12.53 31.74
CA ASP A 449 28.00 13.78 32.41
C ASP A 449 28.78 13.50 33.68
N LEU A 450 30.04 13.92 33.69
CA LEU A 450 30.83 13.88 34.88
C LEU A 450 30.16 14.81 35.90
N LYS A 451 29.59 14.25 36.97
CA LYS A 451 29.24 15.09 38.12
C LYS A 451 30.51 15.90 38.47
N PRO A 452 30.40 17.23 38.58
CA PRO A 452 31.52 18.01 39.08
C PRO A 452 32.01 17.34 40.34
N SER A 453 33.33 17.05 40.41
CA SER A 453 33.92 16.59 41.67
C SER A 453 33.71 17.72 42.67
N ASP A 454 33.42 17.39 43.94
CA ASP A 454 33.17 18.33 45.05
C ASP A 454 34.31 19.35 45.30
N ALA A 455 35.20 19.55 44.33
CA ALA A 455 36.37 20.44 44.40
C ALA A 455 36.14 21.83 43.71
N ASP A 456 35.08 22.03 42.94
CA ASP A 456 34.80 23.31 42.26
C ASP A 456 33.42 23.84 42.62
N THR A 457 33.13 24.02 43.90
CA THR A 457 31.95 24.70 44.39
C THR A 457 32.15 26.20 44.44
N ASP A 458 32.08 26.91 43.33
CA ASP A 458 31.92 28.37 43.30
C ASP A 458 31.34 28.89 41.95
N ILE A 459 30.34 28.19 41.39
CA ILE A 459 29.51 28.76 40.33
C ILE A 459 28.03 28.68 40.77
N GLU A 460 27.61 29.77 41.42
CA GLU A 460 26.18 30.04 41.67
C GLU A 460 25.49 30.26 40.33
N GLY A 461 24.58 29.37 39.91
CA GLY A 461 23.68 29.62 38.81
C GLY A 461 23.24 28.44 37.91
N GLU A 462 23.45 27.17 38.31
CA GLU A 462 23.02 26.01 37.49
C GLU A 462 21.96 25.11 38.18
N ASP A 463 21.00 25.72 38.87
CA ASP A 463 19.95 24.95 39.59
C ASP A 463 18.77 24.45 38.73
N ASP A 464 18.80 24.61 37.40
CA ASP A 464 17.65 24.26 36.49
C ASP A 464 17.97 23.24 35.40
N LEU A 465 19.07 22.51 35.44
CA LEU A 465 19.28 21.40 34.51
C LEU A 465 18.56 20.15 35.07
N PRO A 466 17.62 19.55 34.30
CA PRO A 466 16.97 18.31 34.70
C PRO A 466 18.02 17.23 34.94
N ALA A 467 17.87 16.50 36.03
CA ALA A 467 18.74 15.36 36.31
C ALA A 467 18.78 14.42 35.11
N PRO A 468 19.97 13.91 34.71
CA PRO A 468 20.07 12.98 33.58
C PRO A 468 19.11 11.79 33.84
N PRO A 469 18.35 11.36 32.81
CA PRO A 469 17.41 10.27 32.98
C PRO A 469 18.15 9.01 33.45
N ASP A 470 17.52 8.26 34.34
CA ASP A 470 18.05 6.93 34.72
C ASP A 470 17.90 5.99 33.52
N LEU A 471 18.91 6.01 32.65
CA LEU A 471 18.94 5.22 31.41
C LEU A 471 18.81 3.72 31.69
N LYS A 472 19.21 3.23 32.86
CA LYS A 472 19.07 1.82 33.21
C LYS A 472 17.61 1.40 33.37
N SER A 473 16.74 2.31 33.75
CA SER A 473 15.30 2.05 33.83
C SER A 473 14.63 1.80 32.47
N LEU A 474 15.27 2.20 31.38
CA LEU A 474 14.79 2.02 30.00
C LEU A 474 15.22 0.67 29.40
N GLU A 475 16.12 -0.07 30.05
CA GLU A 475 16.59 -1.36 29.52
C GLU A 475 15.48 -2.43 29.54
N ASN A 476 15.39 -3.16 28.45
CA ASN A 476 14.52 -4.32 28.30
C ASN A 476 15.14 -5.31 27.31
N ASP A 477 14.39 -6.32 26.85
CA ASP A 477 14.90 -7.32 25.90
C ASP A 477 15.30 -6.72 24.55
N TYR A 478 14.78 -5.55 24.19
CA TYR A 478 15.02 -4.85 22.93
C TYR A 478 15.92 -3.64 23.08
N VAL A 479 15.96 -3.00 24.24
CA VAL A 479 16.71 -1.76 24.52
C VAL A 479 17.90 -2.03 25.41
N ARG A 480 19.08 -1.55 25.01
CA ARG A 480 20.31 -1.55 25.82
C ARG A 480 20.85 -0.14 25.92
N CYS A 481 21.27 0.26 27.12
CA CYS A 481 21.83 1.58 27.39
C CYS A 481 23.35 1.49 27.57
N ILE A 482 24.07 2.39 26.92
CA ILE A 482 25.55 2.49 26.95
C ILE A 482 25.93 3.90 27.34
N CYS A 483 26.59 4.06 28.50
CA CYS A 483 27.17 5.32 28.88
C CYS A 483 28.63 5.36 28.40
N LEU A 484 29.01 6.36 27.64
CA LEU A 484 30.37 6.48 27.09
C LEU A 484 31.45 6.58 28.15
N CYS A 485 31.15 7.14 29.35
CA CYS A 485 32.09 7.24 30.44
C CYS A 485 32.42 5.92 31.15
N ASP A 486 31.44 5.01 31.25
CA ASP A 486 31.64 3.75 31.97
C ASP A 486 32.65 2.83 31.26
N ASN A 487 32.64 2.83 29.94
CA ASN A 487 33.55 2.01 29.14
C ASN A 487 35.01 2.50 29.14
N VAL A 488 35.24 3.80 29.24
CA VAL A 488 36.61 4.36 29.35
C VAL A 488 37.26 4.00 30.71
N ARG A 489 36.48 4.00 31.79
CA ARG A 489 36.95 3.58 33.12
C ARG A 489 37.22 2.07 33.23
N ALA A 490 36.40 1.24 32.57
CA ALA A 490 36.60 -0.22 32.56
C ALA A 490 37.93 -0.59 31.85
N ARG A 491 38.24 0.03 30.71
CA ARG A 491 39.51 -0.21 29.99
C ARG A 491 40.74 0.36 30.72
N SER A 492 40.60 1.49 31.41
CA SER A 492 41.70 2.04 32.21
C SER A 492 42.02 1.20 33.44
N ARG A 493 41.08 0.41 33.97
CA ARG A 493 41.33 -0.56 35.06
C ARG A 493 41.95 -1.86 34.55
N MET A 494 41.60 -2.32 33.33
CA MET A 494 42.26 -3.51 32.74
C MET A 494 43.70 -3.24 32.29
N GLY A 495 44.03 -2.00 31.90
CA GLY A 495 45.39 -1.63 31.49
C GLY A 495 46.39 -1.34 32.61
N ARG A 496 45.99 -1.42 33.91
CA ARG A 496 46.90 -1.26 35.05
C ARG A 496 47.25 -2.57 35.77
N ASN A 497 46.69 -3.70 35.30
CA ASN A 497 46.97 -5.03 35.88
C ASN A 497 47.58 -6.00 34.86
N ALA A 498 48.25 -5.49 33.81
CA ALA A 498 49.06 -6.28 32.87
C ALA A 498 50.53 -5.85 32.95
#